data_aeb64cc91ace8f8569d1afd5a07764ae
#
_entry.id   aeb64cc91ace8f8569d1afd5a07764ae
#
_cell.length_a   1.000
_cell.length_b   1.000
_cell.length_c   1.000
_cell.angle_alpha   90.00
_cell.angle_beta   90.00
_cell.angle_gamma   90.00
#
_symmetry.space_group_name_H-M   'P 1'
#
loop_
_entity.id
_entity.type
_entity.pdbx_description
1 polymer ?
#
loop_
_entity_poly.entity_id
_entity_poly.type
_entity_poly.pdbx_seq_one_letter_code
_entity_poly.pdbx_strand_id
1 'polypeptide(L)'
;YEKDDPYGDGMTDDSLKAVRHVQEMQVIDGKDYEGIKEAVFKYGGVESSLYSTIRSSQGSSVYYNQNTSAYCYIGTEKPNHDVVIIGWDDNYSRSNFNTPLEGDGAFICQNSWGDGFGENGIFYVSYYDTNIGTHNVAYTRVDDVHNYDHIYQSDLCGWVGKLGYDSDQIYGANVFEAKGAETLSAASFYATGANTQYEVYVVHDFENEKSFAQREQLASGTLQKAGYYTVDFDTKVSLKKGERYAVLVYLKTPGTKHPMAIEYDTGEKILQGVDLDDGEGYISLNGKNFVNVKEKKDCNLCIKAFTRD
;
A
#
# COMPACT_ATOMS: atom_id res chain seq x y z
N TYR A 1 14.05 -5.69 10.68
CA TYR A 1 15.06 -4.65 10.98
C TYR A 1 16.31 -5.01 10.23
N GLU A 2 16.50 -4.44 9.08
CA GLU A 2 17.74 -4.60 8.37
C GLU A 2 18.83 -3.82 9.11
N LYS A 3 19.97 -4.44 9.26
CA LYS A 3 21.16 -3.81 9.85
C LYS A 3 21.60 -2.57 9.07
N ASP A 4 21.02 -2.37 7.91
CA ASP A 4 21.48 -1.49 6.85
C ASP A 4 20.57 -0.26 6.65
N ASP A 5 19.53 -0.10 7.47
CA ASP A 5 18.79 1.16 7.65
C ASP A 5 19.09 1.76 9.04
N PRO A 6 20.33 2.27 9.28
CA PRO A 6 20.76 2.75 10.58
C PRO A 6 20.03 4.03 11.02
N TYR A 7 19.31 4.67 10.12
CA TYR A 7 18.63 5.94 10.36
C TYR A 7 17.11 5.77 10.43
N GLY A 8 16.55 4.62 10.00
CA GLY A 8 15.11 4.37 9.96
C GLY A 8 14.42 5.38 9.06
N ASP A 9 15.05 5.74 7.94
CA ASP A 9 14.52 6.70 6.98
C ASP A 9 13.62 6.02 5.93
N GLY A 10 13.51 4.69 5.98
CA GLY A 10 12.69 3.91 5.06
C GLY A 10 13.26 3.79 3.65
N MET A 11 14.44 4.35 3.39
CA MET A 11 15.11 4.25 2.10
C MET A 11 15.90 2.95 2.02
N THR A 12 15.72 2.24 0.93
CA THR A 12 16.44 0.99 0.65
C THR A 12 17.86 1.31 0.20
N ASP A 13 18.86 0.60 0.73
CA ASP A 13 20.24 0.67 0.22
C ASP A 13 20.26 0.23 -1.26
N ASP A 14 20.89 1.03 -2.11
CA ASP A 14 21.05 0.77 -3.57
C ASP A 14 21.76 -0.55 -3.87
N SER A 15 22.48 -1.14 -2.89
CA SER A 15 23.11 -2.45 -3.02
C SER A 15 22.11 -3.60 -2.92
N LEU A 16 20.92 -3.40 -2.35
CA LEU A 16 19.88 -4.41 -2.22
C LEU A 16 19.18 -4.61 -3.56
N LYS A 17 18.92 -5.88 -3.87
CA LYS A 17 18.18 -6.24 -5.09
C LYS A 17 16.77 -6.65 -4.72
N ALA A 18 15.80 -6.12 -5.44
CA ALA A 18 14.43 -6.61 -5.34
C ALA A 18 14.38 -8.12 -5.62
N VAL A 19 13.65 -8.85 -4.81
CA VAL A 19 13.41 -10.30 -4.98
C VAL A 19 11.99 -10.61 -5.39
N ARG A 20 11.07 -9.69 -5.16
CA ARG A 20 9.66 -9.74 -5.57
C ARG A 20 9.15 -8.33 -5.82
N HIS A 21 8.13 -8.21 -6.66
CA HIS A 21 7.36 -6.99 -6.86
C HIS A 21 5.94 -7.17 -6.30
N VAL A 22 5.55 -6.28 -5.39
CA VAL A 22 4.15 -6.20 -4.93
C VAL A 22 3.35 -5.47 -6.00
N GLN A 23 2.36 -6.17 -6.57
CA GLN A 23 1.51 -5.65 -7.64
C GLN A 23 0.09 -5.34 -7.17
N GLU A 24 -0.34 -5.94 -6.07
CA GLU A 24 -1.63 -5.63 -5.48
C GLU A 24 -1.58 -5.85 -3.97
N MET A 25 -2.16 -4.90 -3.25
CA MET A 25 -2.47 -5.05 -1.83
C MET A 25 -3.83 -4.43 -1.54
N GLN A 26 -4.55 -5.04 -0.60
CA GLN A 26 -5.89 -4.62 -0.21
C GLN A 26 -5.92 -4.22 1.26
N VAL A 27 -6.54 -3.07 1.53
CA VAL A 27 -6.85 -2.64 2.89
C VAL A 27 -8.15 -3.29 3.33
N ILE A 28 -8.16 -3.93 4.49
CA ILE A 28 -9.34 -4.52 5.09
C ILE A 28 -9.83 -3.57 6.19
N ASP A 29 -11.13 -3.33 6.24
CA ASP A 29 -11.74 -2.40 7.19
C ASP A 29 -11.42 -2.78 8.64
N GLY A 30 -11.27 -1.76 9.49
CA GLY A 30 -10.92 -1.94 10.89
C GLY A 30 -11.97 -2.80 11.62
N LYS A 31 -11.49 -3.84 12.34
CA LYS A 31 -12.32 -4.81 13.08
C LYS A 31 -13.26 -5.66 12.22
N ASP A 32 -13.07 -5.69 10.90
CA ASP A 32 -13.72 -6.67 10.01
C ASP A 32 -13.01 -8.03 10.12
N TYR A 33 -13.30 -8.76 11.21
CA TYR A 33 -12.64 -10.03 11.50
C TYR A 33 -12.98 -11.11 10.47
N GLU A 34 -14.18 -11.11 9.91
CA GLU A 34 -14.55 -12.05 8.85
C GLU A 34 -13.77 -11.74 7.56
N GLY A 35 -13.62 -10.47 7.20
CA GLY A 35 -12.79 -10.06 6.08
C GLY A 35 -11.31 -10.40 6.28
N ILE A 36 -10.78 -10.29 7.52
CA ILE A 36 -9.42 -10.72 7.86
C ILE A 36 -9.29 -12.24 7.68
N LYS A 37 -10.22 -13.03 8.24
CA LYS A 37 -10.21 -14.51 8.11
C LYS A 37 -10.28 -14.96 6.65
N GLU A 38 -11.18 -14.34 5.86
CA GLU A 38 -11.28 -14.60 4.43
C GLU A 38 -9.96 -14.31 3.70
N ALA A 39 -9.31 -13.17 3.99
CA ALA A 39 -8.04 -12.80 3.38
C ALA A 39 -6.89 -13.74 3.79
N VAL A 40 -6.82 -14.13 5.07
CA VAL A 40 -5.86 -15.14 5.55
C VAL A 40 -6.07 -16.46 4.82
N PHE A 41 -7.31 -16.92 4.70
CA PHE A 41 -7.63 -18.17 4.00
C PHE A 41 -7.24 -18.13 2.53
N LYS A 42 -7.44 -17.00 1.87
CA LYS A 42 -7.21 -16.84 0.42
C LYS A 42 -5.76 -16.52 0.06
N TYR A 43 -5.09 -15.70 0.87
CA TYR A 43 -3.77 -15.13 0.54
C TYR A 43 -2.66 -15.56 1.49
N GLY A 44 -2.98 -16.25 2.59
CA GLY A 44 -2.02 -16.82 3.53
C GLY A 44 -1.65 -15.93 4.72
N GLY A 45 -1.85 -14.61 4.63
CA GLY A 45 -1.56 -13.72 5.74
C GLY A 45 -2.13 -12.31 5.57
N VAL A 46 -2.35 -11.65 6.70
CA VAL A 46 -2.78 -10.25 6.78
C VAL A 46 -1.88 -9.53 7.76
N GLU A 47 -1.18 -8.51 7.29
CA GLU A 47 -0.46 -7.57 8.17
C GLU A 47 -1.45 -6.82 9.04
N SER A 48 -1.19 -6.75 10.34
CA SER A 48 -2.04 -6.03 11.28
C SER A 48 -1.22 -5.42 12.40
N SER A 49 -1.67 -4.26 12.89
CA SER A 49 -0.94 -3.52 13.92
C SER A 49 -1.43 -3.84 15.32
N LEU A 50 -0.52 -3.80 16.29
CA LEU A 50 -0.83 -3.89 17.71
C LEU A 50 0.04 -2.95 18.55
N TYR A 51 -0.38 -2.67 19.80
CA TYR A 51 0.47 -2.02 20.76
C TYR A 51 1.29 -3.07 21.49
N SER A 52 2.62 -2.92 21.52
CA SER A 52 3.50 -3.83 22.25
C SER A 52 4.45 -3.09 23.19
N THR A 53 4.55 -3.58 24.41
CA THR A 53 5.60 -3.20 25.36
C THR A 53 6.79 -4.16 25.32
N ILE A 54 6.68 -5.27 24.61
CA ILE A 54 7.78 -6.22 24.37
C ILE A 54 8.69 -5.61 23.29
N ARG A 55 10.01 -5.71 23.50
CA ARG A 55 11.02 -5.08 22.63
C ARG A 55 11.98 -6.08 21.99
N SER A 56 11.89 -7.35 22.34
CA SER A 56 12.75 -8.41 21.80
C SER A 56 12.15 -9.79 22.07
N SER A 57 12.69 -10.81 21.44
CA SER A 57 12.28 -12.22 21.64
C SER A 57 12.37 -12.71 23.10
N GLN A 58 13.21 -12.08 23.92
CA GLN A 58 13.37 -12.40 25.35
C GLN A 58 12.63 -11.42 26.27
N GLY A 59 11.89 -10.48 25.67
CA GLY A 59 11.16 -9.46 26.41
C GLY A 59 9.95 -10.04 27.14
N SER A 60 9.53 -9.37 28.22
CA SER A 60 8.31 -9.68 28.96
C SER A 60 7.36 -8.50 29.00
N SER A 61 6.09 -8.79 29.23
CA SER A 61 5.04 -7.79 29.38
C SER A 61 3.93 -8.32 30.28
N VAL A 62 3.27 -7.45 31.01
CA VAL A 62 2.09 -7.83 31.81
C VAL A 62 0.93 -8.28 30.91
N TYR A 63 0.93 -7.89 29.66
CA TYR A 63 -0.08 -8.26 28.65
C TYR A 63 0.23 -9.59 27.94
N TYR A 64 1.42 -10.17 28.16
CA TYR A 64 1.88 -11.38 27.50
C TYR A 64 2.06 -12.54 28.47
N ASN A 65 1.33 -13.62 28.25
CA ASN A 65 1.51 -14.87 28.97
C ASN A 65 2.51 -15.76 28.23
N GLN A 66 3.73 -15.86 28.75
CA GLN A 66 4.80 -16.65 28.13
C GLN A 66 4.50 -18.16 28.09
N ASN A 67 3.70 -18.68 29.03
CA ASN A 67 3.38 -20.11 29.09
C ASN A 67 2.42 -20.57 28.01
N THR A 68 1.60 -19.67 27.51
CA THR A 68 0.58 -19.94 26.50
C THR A 68 0.78 -19.14 25.22
N SER A 69 1.89 -18.37 25.15
CA SER A 69 2.19 -17.47 24.04
C SER A 69 1.03 -16.53 23.68
N ALA A 70 0.26 -16.10 24.69
CA ALA A 70 -0.97 -15.32 24.51
C ALA A 70 -0.79 -13.85 24.89
N TYR A 71 -1.21 -12.95 24.01
CA TYR A 71 -1.10 -11.51 24.18
C TYR A 71 -2.47 -10.82 24.09
N CYS A 72 -2.73 -9.89 24.99
CA CYS A 72 -3.90 -9.00 24.90
C CYS A 72 -3.64 -7.68 25.61
N TYR A 73 -3.67 -6.60 24.88
CA TYR A 73 -3.65 -5.23 25.42
C TYR A 73 -5.06 -4.63 25.34
N ILE A 74 -5.55 -4.13 26.49
CA ILE A 74 -6.77 -3.34 26.56
C ILE A 74 -6.40 -1.97 27.12
N GLY A 75 -6.51 -0.92 26.29
CA GLY A 75 -6.13 0.43 26.69
C GLY A 75 -6.27 1.44 25.56
N THR A 76 -5.66 2.62 25.74
CA THR A 76 -5.78 3.77 24.84
C THR A 76 -4.52 4.06 24.02
N GLU A 77 -3.45 3.27 24.21
CA GLU A 77 -2.22 3.47 23.45
C GLU A 77 -2.41 3.10 21.99
N LYS A 78 -1.75 3.85 21.12
CA LYS A 78 -1.76 3.60 19.68
C LYS A 78 -0.84 2.41 19.34
N PRO A 79 -1.10 1.71 18.22
CA PRO A 79 -0.20 0.69 17.69
C PRO A 79 1.23 1.23 17.53
N ASN A 80 2.19 0.37 17.81
CA ASN A 80 3.63 0.66 17.67
C ASN A 80 4.42 -0.56 17.16
N HIS A 81 3.73 -1.59 16.72
CA HIS A 81 4.32 -2.83 16.23
C HIS A 81 3.37 -3.51 15.24
N ASP A 82 3.93 -4.12 14.20
CA ASP A 82 3.19 -4.85 13.20
C ASP A 82 3.52 -6.33 13.24
N VAL A 83 2.50 -7.14 12.97
CA VAL A 83 2.56 -8.61 12.92
C VAL A 83 1.77 -9.11 11.73
N VAL A 84 1.97 -10.38 11.35
CA VAL A 84 1.17 -11.01 10.30
C VAL A 84 0.20 -11.99 10.93
N ILE A 85 -1.11 -11.76 10.76
CA ILE A 85 -2.14 -12.73 11.10
C ILE A 85 -2.08 -13.85 10.04
N ILE A 86 -1.82 -15.08 10.48
CA ILE A 86 -1.67 -16.26 9.62
C ILE A 86 -2.75 -17.32 9.87
N GLY A 87 -3.63 -17.08 10.84
CA GLY A 87 -4.71 -17.98 11.20
C GLY A 87 -5.56 -17.43 12.33
N TRP A 88 -6.47 -18.27 12.82
CA TRP A 88 -7.31 -17.96 13.97
C TRP A 88 -7.78 -19.24 14.68
N ASP A 89 -8.17 -19.09 15.94
CA ASP A 89 -8.86 -20.13 16.73
C ASP A 89 -10.01 -19.46 17.52
N ASP A 90 -11.24 -19.69 17.08
CA ASP A 90 -12.43 -19.13 17.72
C ASP A 90 -12.70 -19.69 19.13
N ASN A 91 -12.08 -20.82 19.47
CA ASN A 91 -12.20 -21.49 20.77
C ASN A 91 -10.94 -21.30 21.65
N TYR A 92 -9.97 -20.48 21.25
CA TYR A 92 -8.79 -20.22 22.06
C TYR A 92 -9.21 -19.60 23.39
N SER A 93 -8.95 -20.34 24.49
CA SER A 93 -9.52 -20.00 25.79
C SER A 93 -9.04 -18.65 26.30
N ARG A 94 -9.95 -17.81 26.75
CA ARG A 94 -9.66 -16.55 27.45
C ARG A 94 -8.78 -16.72 28.70
N SER A 95 -8.78 -17.91 29.32
CA SER A 95 -7.96 -18.21 30.49
C SER A 95 -6.45 -18.28 30.17
N ASN A 96 -6.08 -18.34 28.90
CA ASN A 96 -4.69 -18.31 28.44
C ASN A 96 -4.05 -16.92 28.50
N PHE A 97 -4.85 -15.87 28.62
CA PHE A 97 -4.39 -14.48 28.63
C PHE A 97 -4.18 -13.99 30.08
N ASN A 98 -3.19 -13.12 30.29
CA ASN A 98 -3.01 -12.44 31.57
C ASN A 98 -4.09 -11.37 31.82
N THR A 99 -4.66 -10.81 30.74
CA THR A 99 -5.74 -9.82 30.82
C THR A 99 -7.07 -10.54 30.99
N PRO A 100 -7.94 -10.16 31.97
CA PRO A 100 -9.29 -10.68 32.09
C PRO A 100 -10.11 -10.35 30.86
N LEU A 101 -10.75 -11.35 30.23
CA LEU A 101 -11.50 -11.22 28.99
C LEU A 101 -12.93 -11.75 29.13
N GLU A 102 -13.85 -11.18 28.33
CA GLU A 102 -15.27 -11.55 28.34
C GLU A 102 -15.55 -12.83 27.56
N GLY A 103 -14.72 -13.19 26.58
CA GLY A 103 -14.93 -14.33 25.69
C GLY A 103 -13.63 -14.96 25.19
N ASP A 104 -13.79 -16.08 24.52
CA ASP A 104 -12.72 -16.83 23.87
C ASP A 104 -12.44 -16.29 22.47
N GLY A 105 -11.38 -16.80 21.83
CA GLY A 105 -10.99 -16.51 20.47
C GLY A 105 -9.73 -15.65 20.35
N ALA A 106 -8.89 -16.03 19.38
CA ALA A 106 -7.65 -15.37 19.09
C ALA A 106 -7.29 -15.45 17.60
N PHE A 107 -6.56 -14.45 17.12
CA PHE A 107 -5.76 -14.55 15.91
C PHE A 107 -4.43 -15.25 16.22
N ILE A 108 -3.99 -16.08 15.28
CA ILE A 108 -2.66 -16.70 15.28
C ILE A 108 -1.75 -15.77 14.49
N CYS A 109 -0.74 -15.21 15.14
CA CYS A 109 0.10 -14.17 14.58
C CYS A 109 1.56 -14.62 14.48
N GLN A 110 2.19 -14.32 13.33
CA GLN A 110 3.63 -14.45 13.14
C GLN A 110 4.30 -13.14 13.51
N ASN A 111 5.33 -13.20 14.37
CA ASN A 111 6.16 -12.05 14.73
C ASN A 111 7.46 -12.02 13.90
N SER A 112 8.11 -10.84 13.83
CA SER A 112 9.39 -10.64 13.14
C SER A 112 10.65 -10.90 14.02
N TRP A 113 10.48 -11.43 15.25
CA TRP A 113 11.58 -11.59 16.21
C TRP A 113 12.25 -12.99 16.21
N GLY A 114 11.98 -13.78 15.15
CA GLY A 114 12.54 -15.11 14.98
C GLY A 114 11.86 -16.17 15.85
N ASP A 115 12.37 -17.39 15.75
CA ASP A 115 11.84 -18.60 16.36
C ASP A 115 11.98 -18.67 17.89
N GLY A 116 12.82 -17.82 18.47
CA GLY A 116 12.97 -17.67 19.91
C GLY A 116 11.81 -16.98 20.63
N PHE A 117 10.83 -16.43 19.90
CA PHE A 117 9.64 -15.79 20.47
C PHE A 117 8.42 -16.70 20.35
N GLY A 118 7.63 -16.81 21.42
CA GLY A 118 6.39 -17.59 21.41
C GLY A 118 6.60 -19.06 21.04
N GLU A 119 5.77 -19.59 20.18
CA GLU A 119 5.85 -20.95 19.64
C GLU A 119 6.51 -20.91 18.25
N ASN A 120 7.85 -20.90 18.18
CA ASN A 120 8.60 -20.78 16.93
C ASN A 120 8.27 -19.49 16.15
N GLY A 121 8.21 -18.35 16.82
CA GLY A 121 7.87 -17.06 16.24
C GLY A 121 6.37 -16.76 16.15
N ILE A 122 5.53 -17.71 16.57
CA ILE A 122 4.06 -17.61 16.55
C ILE A 122 3.54 -17.31 17.95
N PHE A 123 2.49 -16.50 18.03
CA PHE A 123 1.78 -16.20 19.27
C PHE A 123 0.29 -15.89 18.98
N TYR A 124 -0.51 -15.84 20.05
CA TYR A 124 -1.96 -15.69 19.96
C TYR A 124 -2.36 -14.30 20.46
N VAL A 125 -3.06 -13.55 19.64
CA VAL A 125 -3.60 -12.22 20.01
C VAL A 125 -5.11 -12.30 20.11
N SER A 126 -5.64 -11.96 21.31
CA SER A 126 -7.08 -12.02 21.56
C SER A 126 -7.86 -11.15 20.60
N TYR A 127 -9.07 -11.60 20.21
CA TYR A 127 -10.05 -10.74 19.52
C TYR A 127 -10.45 -9.50 20.33
N TYR A 128 -10.24 -9.52 21.64
CA TYR A 128 -10.53 -8.40 22.55
C TYR A 128 -9.36 -7.41 22.67
N ASP A 129 -8.22 -7.68 22.04
CA ASP A 129 -7.12 -6.69 21.96
C ASP A 129 -7.60 -5.41 21.31
N THR A 130 -7.21 -4.25 21.88
CA THR A 130 -7.71 -2.95 21.39
C THR A 130 -7.29 -2.65 19.96
N ASN A 131 -6.09 -3.05 19.58
CA ASN A 131 -5.45 -2.60 18.35
C ASN A 131 -5.47 -3.64 17.23
N ILE A 132 -5.32 -4.95 17.53
CA ILE A 132 -5.32 -5.98 16.51
C ILE A 132 -6.57 -5.88 15.62
N GLY A 133 -6.40 -5.99 14.33
CA GLY A 133 -7.48 -5.87 13.36
C GLY A 133 -7.97 -4.44 13.10
N THR A 134 -7.32 -3.39 13.62
CA THR A 134 -7.70 -1.98 13.32
C THR A 134 -7.07 -1.45 12.04
N HIS A 135 -5.85 -1.85 11.74
CA HIS A 135 -5.14 -1.54 10.49
C HIS A 135 -4.71 -2.86 9.86
N ASN A 136 -5.24 -3.16 8.70
CA ASN A 136 -5.04 -4.46 8.08
C ASN A 136 -4.73 -4.32 6.60
N VAL A 137 -3.67 -5.00 6.16
CA VAL A 137 -3.25 -5.05 4.77
C VAL A 137 -3.00 -6.50 4.35
N ALA A 138 -3.62 -6.91 3.24
CA ALA A 138 -3.36 -8.18 2.59
C ALA A 138 -2.59 -7.94 1.28
N TYR A 139 -1.46 -8.62 1.10
CA TYR A 139 -0.70 -8.62 -0.15
C TYR A 139 -1.30 -9.67 -1.07
N THR A 140 -2.10 -9.22 -2.04
CA THR A 140 -2.98 -10.11 -2.82
C THR A 140 -2.38 -10.53 -4.16
N ARG A 141 -1.38 -9.79 -4.65
CA ARG A 141 -0.56 -10.16 -5.82
C ARG A 141 0.90 -9.76 -5.60
N VAL A 142 1.77 -10.76 -5.60
CA VAL A 142 3.22 -10.59 -5.47
C VAL A 142 3.88 -11.38 -6.60
N ASP A 143 4.50 -10.67 -7.55
CA ASP A 143 5.06 -11.23 -8.76
C ASP A 143 6.60 -11.35 -8.67
N ASP A 144 7.19 -12.08 -9.63
CA ASP A 144 8.63 -12.13 -9.83
C ASP A 144 9.14 -10.78 -10.36
N VAL A 145 10.40 -10.46 -10.06
CA VAL A 145 11.04 -9.20 -10.48
C VAL A 145 11.21 -9.07 -12.00
N HIS A 146 11.03 -10.16 -12.75
CA HIS A 146 11.13 -10.18 -14.21
C HIS A 146 9.76 -10.05 -14.90
N ASN A 147 8.70 -9.73 -14.16
CA ASN A 147 7.37 -9.52 -14.74
C ASN A 147 7.31 -8.29 -15.65
N TYR A 148 8.12 -7.27 -15.38
CA TYR A 148 8.35 -6.09 -16.23
C TYR A 148 9.85 -5.78 -16.26
N ASP A 149 10.32 -5.15 -17.34
CA ASP A 149 11.73 -4.79 -17.52
C ASP A 149 12.03 -3.41 -16.94
N HIS A 150 11.05 -2.50 -16.96
CA HIS A 150 11.21 -1.15 -16.39
C HIS A 150 10.00 -0.74 -15.55
N ILE A 151 10.27 0.03 -14.50
CA ILE A 151 9.30 0.70 -13.64
C ILE A 151 9.58 2.19 -13.71
N TYR A 152 8.55 2.98 -14.03
CA TYR A 152 8.56 4.43 -14.03
C TYR A 152 7.71 4.93 -12.87
N GLN A 153 8.30 5.64 -11.93
CA GLN A 153 7.66 6.13 -10.72
C GLN A 153 8.38 7.36 -10.18
N SER A 154 7.67 8.18 -9.41
CA SER A 154 8.19 9.31 -8.64
C SER A 154 7.72 9.28 -7.17
N ASP A 155 6.96 8.28 -6.78
CA ASP A 155 6.36 8.11 -5.45
C ASP A 155 7.05 6.98 -4.68
N LEU A 156 8.33 7.11 -4.34
CA LEU A 156 9.12 6.07 -3.68
C LEU A 156 8.58 5.73 -2.28
N CYS A 157 8.03 6.72 -1.54
CA CYS A 157 7.39 6.50 -0.25
C CYS A 157 5.91 6.09 -0.35
N GLY A 158 5.36 6.06 -1.56
CA GLY A 158 4.00 5.60 -1.82
C GLY A 158 2.91 6.52 -1.26
N TRP A 159 1.82 5.91 -0.76
CA TRP A 159 0.64 6.65 -0.31
C TRP A 159 0.85 7.29 1.07
N VAL A 160 1.27 8.55 1.10
CA VAL A 160 1.42 9.38 2.30
C VAL A 160 0.18 10.22 2.58
N GLY A 161 -0.47 10.74 1.53
CA GLY A 161 -1.64 11.60 1.67
C GLY A 161 -2.66 11.45 0.55
N LYS A 162 -3.69 12.30 0.59
CA LYS A 162 -4.78 12.30 -0.39
C LYS A 162 -4.98 13.69 -0.97
N LEU A 163 -5.24 13.77 -2.27
CA LEU A 163 -5.52 15.01 -3.01
C LEU A 163 -6.85 14.89 -3.77
N GLY A 164 -7.56 16.02 -3.88
CA GLY A 164 -8.81 16.10 -4.62
C GLY A 164 -9.40 17.51 -4.64
N TYR A 165 -10.62 17.61 -5.14
CA TYR A 165 -11.35 18.86 -5.35
C TYR A 165 -12.65 18.91 -4.53
N ASP A 166 -12.68 18.32 -3.33
CA ASP A 166 -13.90 18.11 -2.53
C ASP A 166 -14.98 17.31 -3.31
N SER A 167 -14.53 16.44 -4.21
CA SER A 167 -15.35 15.59 -5.08
C SER A 167 -14.90 14.15 -5.00
N ASP A 168 -15.83 13.23 -5.22
CA ASP A 168 -15.55 11.78 -5.26
C ASP A 168 -14.82 11.34 -6.55
N GLN A 169 -14.56 12.28 -7.48
CA GLN A 169 -13.87 12.02 -8.74
C GLN A 169 -12.68 12.96 -8.99
N ILE A 170 -11.68 12.42 -9.70
CA ILE A 170 -10.48 13.15 -10.11
C ILE A 170 -9.83 12.45 -11.32
N TYR A 171 -9.17 13.22 -12.16
CA TYR A 171 -8.17 12.74 -13.12
C TYR A 171 -6.79 13.09 -12.59
N GLY A 172 -5.86 12.12 -12.60
CA GLY A 172 -4.45 12.34 -12.31
C GLY A 172 -3.58 11.73 -13.39
N ALA A 173 -2.45 12.33 -13.68
CA ALA A 173 -1.51 11.81 -14.66
C ALA A 173 -0.08 12.06 -14.23
N ASN A 174 0.80 11.08 -14.49
CA ASN A 174 2.24 11.25 -14.45
C ASN A 174 2.81 11.15 -15.86
N VAL A 175 3.79 12.01 -16.15
CA VAL A 175 4.53 12.05 -17.42
C VAL A 175 5.89 11.39 -17.21
N PHE A 176 6.26 10.52 -18.15
CA PHE A 176 7.52 9.79 -18.15
C PHE A 176 8.20 9.91 -19.50
N GLU A 177 9.50 9.59 -19.57
CA GLU A 177 10.27 9.47 -20.79
C GLU A 177 10.77 8.04 -20.97
N ALA A 178 10.41 7.40 -22.08
CA ALA A 178 10.78 6.01 -22.36
C ALA A 178 12.30 5.88 -22.57
N LYS A 179 12.95 4.98 -21.83
CA LYS A 179 14.39 4.75 -21.85
C LYS A 179 14.84 3.98 -23.10
N GLY A 180 13.94 3.23 -23.69
CA GLY A 180 14.17 2.37 -24.85
C GLY A 180 12.99 2.36 -25.83
N ALA A 181 13.03 1.48 -26.82
CA ALA A 181 11.86 1.09 -27.58
C ALA A 181 11.14 0.02 -26.75
N GLU A 182 10.05 0.40 -26.10
CA GLU A 182 9.40 -0.39 -25.05
C GLU A 182 7.92 -0.59 -25.34
N THR A 183 7.33 -1.54 -24.65
CA THR A 183 5.88 -1.76 -24.65
C THR A 183 5.32 -1.42 -23.28
N LEU A 184 4.50 -0.37 -23.17
CA LEU A 184 3.74 -0.07 -21.95
C LEU A 184 2.74 -1.21 -21.70
N SER A 185 2.91 -1.91 -20.59
CA SER A 185 2.23 -3.18 -20.31
C SER A 185 1.23 -3.10 -19.16
N ALA A 186 1.46 -2.18 -18.22
CA ALA A 186 0.58 -1.98 -17.08
C ALA A 186 0.75 -0.58 -16.47
N ALA A 187 -0.19 -0.20 -15.64
CA ALA A 187 -0.08 0.95 -14.74
C ALA A 187 -0.56 0.59 -13.34
N SER A 188 -0.01 1.24 -12.33
CA SER A 188 -0.51 1.11 -10.97
C SER A 188 -0.91 2.42 -10.35
N PHE A 189 -1.84 2.33 -9.42
CA PHE A 189 -2.36 3.45 -8.64
C PHE A 189 -3.05 2.93 -7.36
N TYR A 190 -3.44 3.85 -6.48
CA TYR A 190 -4.18 3.51 -5.27
C TYR A 190 -5.66 3.84 -5.40
N ALA A 191 -6.52 2.92 -4.97
CA ALA A 191 -7.92 3.20 -4.62
C ALA A 191 -7.97 3.65 -3.17
N THR A 192 -8.33 4.92 -2.92
CA THR A 192 -8.34 5.49 -1.56
C THR A 192 -9.59 5.17 -0.75
N GLY A 193 -10.49 4.38 -1.31
CA GLY A 193 -11.72 3.88 -0.68
C GLY A 193 -12.30 2.71 -1.46
N ALA A 194 -13.33 2.07 -0.89
CA ALA A 194 -14.02 0.94 -1.51
C ALA A 194 -14.87 1.35 -2.72
N ASN A 195 -15.13 0.38 -3.60
CA ASN A 195 -15.95 0.55 -4.82
C ASN A 195 -15.46 1.67 -5.75
N THR A 196 -14.13 1.86 -5.80
CA THR A 196 -13.52 2.84 -6.69
C THR A 196 -13.64 2.41 -8.15
N GLN A 197 -14.34 3.21 -8.96
CA GLN A 197 -14.32 3.08 -10.41
C GLN A 197 -13.06 3.73 -10.96
N TYR A 198 -12.43 3.09 -11.96
CA TYR A 198 -11.24 3.62 -12.60
C TYR A 198 -11.30 3.49 -14.12
N GLU A 199 -10.60 4.40 -14.79
CA GLU A 199 -10.24 4.33 -16.21
C GLU A 199 -8.76 4.69 -16.32
N VAL A 200 -8.00 3.94 -17.14
CA VAL A 200 -6.58 4.19 -17.40
C VAL A 200 -6.41 4.55 -18.86
N TYR A 201 -5.61 5.56 -19.12
CA TYR A 201 -5.33 6.08 -20.46
C TYR A 201 -3.84 6.28 -20.68
N VAL A 202 -3.41 6.21 -21.92
CA VAL A 202 -2.09 6.68 -22.37
C VAL A 202 -2.25 7.95 -23.21
N VAL A 203 -1.23 8.81 -23.12
CA VAL A 203 -1.05 9.97 -24.02
C VAL A 203 0.34 9.86 -24.61
N HIS A 204 0.42 9.68 -25.92
CA HIS A 204 1.67 9.65 -26.67
C HIS A 204 2.21 11.07 -26.96
N ASP A 205 3.52 11.16 -27.21
CA ASP A 205 4.19 12.39 -27.64
C ASP A 205 3.77 13.61 -26.80
N PHE A 206 3.83 13.46 -25.45
CA PHE A 206 3.36 14.47 -24.52
C PHE A 206 4.22 15.74 -24.61
N GLU A 207 3.62 16.87 -24.91
CA GLU A 207 4.26 18.18 -24.97
C GLU A 207 3.86 19.10 -23.80
N ASN A 208 2.55 19.15 -23.49
CA ASN A 208 1.97 20.00 -22.45
C ASN A 208 0.54 19.52 -22.11
N GLU A 209 -0.16 20.26 -21.24
CA GLU A 209 -1.50 19.89 -20.74
C GLU A 209 -2.55 19.70 -21.85
N LYS A 210 -2.36 20.30 -23.04
CA LYS A 210 -3.28 20.12 -24.17
C LYS A 210 -3.19 18.72 -24.76
N SER A 211 -2.05 18.04 -24.60
CA SER A 211 -1.85 16.66 -25.06
C SER A 211 -2.81 15.68 -24.41
N PHE A 212 -3.34 15.97 -23.21
CA PHE A 212 -4.34 15.13 -22.55
C PHE A 212 -5.67 15.00 -23.32
N ALA A 213 -5.94 15.87 -24.28
CA ALA A 213 -7.10 15.75 -25.16
C ALA A 213 -7.02 14.57 -26.14
N GLN A 214 -5.80 14.05 -26.38
CA GLN A 214 -5.52 12.94 -27.31
C GLN A 214 -5.35 11.60 -26.58
N ARG A 215 -5.80 11.49 -25.33
CA ARG A 215 -5.69 10.28 -24.53
C ARG A 215 -6.44 9.09 -25.15
N GLU A 216 -5.81 7.93 -25.09
CA GLU A 216 -6.36 6.64 -25.52
C GLU A 216 -6.64 5.77 -24.30
N GLN A 217 -7.84 5.20 -24.19
CA GLN A 217 -8.22 4.35 -23.05
C GLN A 217 -7.63 2.95 -23.21
N LEU A 218 -6.96 2.46 -22.15
CA LEU A 218 -6.33 1.15 -22.09
C LEU A 218 -7.10 0.15 -21.22
N ALA A 219 -7.68 0.63 -20.12
CA ALA A 219 -8.41 -0.22 -19.19
C ALA A 219 -9.47 0.56 -18.43
N SER A 220 -10.44 -0.14 -17.87
CA SER A 220 -11.42 0.39 -16.93
C SER A 220 -11.99 -0.72 -16.05
N GLY A 221 -12.50 -0.37 -14.87
CA GLY A 221 -13.10 -1.34 -13.95
C GLY A 221 -13.56 -0.73 -12.64
N THR A 222 -13.82 -1.63 -11.67
CA THR A 222 -14.19 -1.24 -10.30
C THR A 222 -13.40 -2.07 -9.30
N LEU A 223 -12.75 -1.39 -8.35
CA LEU A 223 -11.99 -1.97 -7.26
C LEU A 223 -12.85 -2.00 -6.00
N GLN A 224 -13.09 -3.19 -5.47
CA GLN A 224 -14.03 -3.40 -4.37
C GLN A 224 -13.49 -2.90 -3.03
N LYS A 225 -12.17 -2.92 -2.82
CA LYS A 225 -11.51 -2.51 -1.59
C LYS A 225 -10.54 -1.35 -1.85
N ALA A 226 -10.25 -0.56 -0.84
CA ALA A 226 -9.12 0.36 -0.86
C ALA A 226 -7.82 -0.45 -0.97
N GLY A 227 -6.79 0.13 -1.59
CA GLY A 227 -5.52 -0.56 -1.73
C GLY A 227 -4.68 -0.08 -2.91
N TYR A 228 -3.59 -0.78 -3.16
CA TYR A 228 -2.72 -0.59 -4.30
C TYR A 228 -3.03 -1.62 -5.38
N TYR A 229 -3.11 -1.19 -6.64
CA TYR A 229 -3.51 -2.05 -7.74
C TYR A 229 -2.66 -1.79 -8.98
N THR A 230 -2.15 -2.88 -9.57
CA THR A 230 -1.54 -2.87 -10.90
C THR A 230 -2.54 -3.46 -11.89
N VAL A 231 -2.85 -2.67 -12.92
CA VAL A 231 -3.77 -3.04 -14.00
C VAL A 231 -2.94 -3.35 -15.25
N ASP A 232 -2.93 -4.61 -15.64
CA ASP A 232 -2.29 -5.05 -16.88
C ASP A 232 -3.13 -4.65 -18.11
N PHE A 233 -2.49 -4.33 -19.23
CA PHE A 233 -3.15 -3.94 -20.47
C PHE A 233 -3.19 -5.08 -21.47
N ASP A 234 -4.39 -5.32 -22.02
CA ASP A 234 -4.58 -6.27 -23.12
C ASP A 234 -4.05 -5.72 -24.45
N THR A 235 -4.04 -4.40 -24.59
CA THR A 235 -3.56 -3.70 -25.79
C THR A 235 -2.07 -3.42 -25.67
N LYS A 236 -1.30 -3.78 -26.70
CA LYS A 236 0.12 -3.42 -26.80
C LYS A 236 0.27 -1.95 -27.16
N VAL A 237 0.90 -1.18 -26.30
CA VAL A 237 1.20 0.24 -26.46
C VAL A 237 2.69 0.42 -26.68
N SER A 238 3.11 0.63 -27.92
CA SER A 238 4.53 0.78 -28.28
C SER A 238 5.01 2.21 -28.01
N LEU A 239 6.12 2.32 -27.28
CA LEU A 239 6.82 3.57 -26.97
C LEU A 239 8.16 3.59 -27.72
N LYS A 240 8.57 4.77 -28.17
CA LYS A 240 9.89 4.96 -28.80
C LYS A 240 10.88 5.47 -27.76
N LYS A 241 12.14 5.15 -27.92
CA LYS A 241 13.19 5.72 -27.08
C LYS A 241 13.15 7.25 -27.08
N GLY A 242 13.12 7.85 -25.87
CA GLY A 242 13.03 9.29 -25.68
C GLY A 242 11.63 9.86 -25.89
N GLU A 243 10.62 9.03 -26.13
CA GLU A 243 9.24 9.49 -26.19
C GLU A 243 8.78 9.91 -24.80
N ARG A 244 8.27 11.15 -24.71
CA ARG A 244 7.56 11.58 -23.52
C ARG A 244 6.11 11.11 -23.64
N TYR A 245 5.65 10.36 -22.66
CA TYR A 245 4.29 9.84 -22.61
C TYR A 245 3.68 10.05 -21.23
N ALA A 246 2.37 10.10 -21.15
CA ALA A 246 1.68 10.18 -19.88
C ALA A 246 0.80 8.96 -19.65
N VAL A 247 0.81 8.46 -18.40
CA VAL A 247 -0.23 7.57 -17.87
C VAL A 247 -1.22 8.42 -17.10
N LEU A 248 -2.48 8.41 -17.55
CA LEU A 248 -3.57 9.16 -16.95
C LEU A 248 -4.58 8.20 -16.35
N VAL A 249 -4.98 8.46 -15.11
CA VAL A 249 -5.96 7.66 -14.37
C VAL A 249 -7.13 8.54 -13.96
N TYR A 250 -8.35 8.13 -14.34
CA TYR A 250 -9.58 8.64 -13.75
C TYR A 250 -9.96 7.75 -12.56
N LEU A 251 -10.30 8.36 -11.44
CA LEU A 251 -10.82 7.70 -10.26
C LEU A 251 -12.14 8.31 -9.83
N LYS A 252 -13.10 7.45 -9.48
CA LYS A 252 -14.33 7.83 -8.79
C LYS A 252 -14.51 6.92 -7.58
N THR A 253 -14.28 7.49 -6.39
CA THR A 253 -14.30 6.78 -5.11
C THR A 253 -15.46 7.26 -4.26
N PRO A 254 -16.56 6.50 -4.16
CA PRO A 254 -17.72 6.90 -3.38
C PRO A 254 -17.38 7.24 -1.93
N GLY A 255 -17.92 8.35 -1.43
CA GLY A 255 -17.77 8.78 -0.04
C GLY A 255 -16.47 9.50 0.32
N THR A 256 -15.51 9.60 -0.61
CA THR A 256 -14.31 10.42 -0.40
C THR A 256 -14.41 11.79 -1.09
N LYS A 257 -13.65 12.75 -0.59
CA LYS A 257 -13.47 14.09 -1.21
C LYS A 257 -12.12 14.24 -1.91
N HIS A 258 -11.21 13.32 -1.66
CA HIS A 258 -9.82 13.36 -2.12
C HIS A 258 -9.42 11.97 -2.64
N PRO A 259 -9.81 11.58 -3.87
CA PRO A 259 -9.60 10.22 -4.37
C PRO A 259 -8.17 9.88 -4.77
N MET A 260 -7.31 10.88 -5.03
CA MET A 260 -5.95 10.65 -5.51
C MET A 260 -4.96 10.48 -4.36
N ALA A 261 -4.25 9.36 -4.33
CA ALA A 261 -3.13 9.14 -3.42
C ALA A 261 -1.91 9.93 -3.87
N ILE A 262 -1.22 10.54 -2.91
CA ILE A 262 -0.03 11.34 -3.14
C ILE A 262 1.07 11.02 -2.14
N GLU A 263 2.30 11.24 -2.57
CA GLU A 263 3.49 11.39 -1.76
C GLU A 263 3.77 12.89 -1.56
N TYR A 264 4.09 13.31 -0.34
CA TYR A 264 4.48 14.66 -0.02
C TYR A 264 5.35 14.67 1.25
N ASP A 265 6.15 15.70 1.45
CA ASP A 265 6.94 15.87 2.67
C ASP A 265 6.03 16.30 3.83
N THR A 266 5.88 15.43 4.83
CA THR A 266 5.12 15.70 6.06
C THR A 266 5.95 16.43 7.11
N GLY A 267 7.27 16.57 6.92
CA GLY A 267 8.21 17.01 7.92
C GLY A 267 8.53 15.96 9.00
N GLU A 268 7.97 14.75 8.89
CA GLU A 268 8.30 13.65 9.80
C GLU A 268 9.64 13.01 9.42
N LYS A 269 10.41 12.59 10.43
CA LYS A 269 11.77 12.08 10.21
C LYS A 269 11.83 10.90 9.23
N ILE A 270 10.84 10.02 9.24
CA ILE A 270 10.78 8.84 8.37
C ILE A 270 10.57 9.19 6.89
N LEU A 271 10.08 10.40 6.61
CA LEU A 271 9.85 10.91 5.25
C LEU A 271 10.85 12.01 4.86
N GLN A 272 11.91 12.22 5.65
CA GLN A 272 12.99 13.11 5.26
C GLN A 272 13.75 12.52 4.07
N GLY A 273 13.92 13.31 3.01
CA GLY A 273 14.58 12.86 1.79
C GLY A 273 13.63 12.39 0.69
N VAL A 274 12.29 12.54 0.88
CA VAL A 274 11.35 12.44 -0.23
C VAL A 274 11.76 13.41 -1.33
N ASP A 275 12.00 12.89 -2.54
CA ASP A 275 12.33 13.70 -3.72
C ASP A 275 11.02 14.11 -4.42
N LEU A 276 10.65 15.38 -4.29
CA LEU A 276 9.50 15.95 -4.99
C LEU A 276 9.89 16.62 -6.32
N ASP A 277 11.18 16.56 -6.70
CA ASP A 277 11.69 17.17 -7.92
C ASP A 277 11.75 16.18 -9.11
N ASP A 278 11.61 14.89 -8.87
CA ASP A 278 11.72 13.83 -9.86
C ASP A 278 10.40 13.52 -10.60
N GLY A 279 9.25 14.12 -10.19
CA GLY A 279 7.93 13.88 -10.74
C GLY A 279 7.40 15.01 -11.63
N GLU A 280 6.67 14.64 -12.68
CA GLU A 280 5.86 15.56 -13.49
C GLU A 280 4.40 15.07 -13.47
N GLY A 281 3.65 15.57 -12.50
CA GLY A 281 2.27 15.17 -12.24
C GLY A 281 1.25 16.26 -12.59
N TYR A 282 0.07 15.84 -13.02
CA TYR A 282 -1.06 16.71 -13.36
C TYR A 282 -2.36 16.20 -12.79
N ILE A 283 -3.24 17.10 -12.34
CA ILE A 283 -4.59 16.76 -11.90
C ILE A 283 -5.66 17.60 -12.60
N SER A 284 -6.87 17.04 -12.71
CA SER A 284 -8.05 17.74 -13.22
C SER A 284 -9.32 17.18 -12.59
N LEU A 285 -10.30 18.06 -12.30
CA LEU A 285 -11.63 17.61 -11.87
C LEU A 285 -12.47 17.07 -13.04
N ASN A 286 -12.32 17.66 -14.22
CA ASN A 286 -13.20 17.44 -15.36
C ASN A 286 -12.52 16.75 -16.57
N GLY A 287 -11.25 16.39 -16.47
CA GLY A 287 -10.47 15.76 -17.53
C GLY A 287 -10.18 16.67 -18.74
N LYS A 288 -10.31 17.99 -18.56
CA LYS A 288 -10.05 19.01 -19.61
C LYS A 288 -9.03 20.05 -19.17
N ASN A 289 -9.18 20.58 -17.96
CA ASN A 289 -8.31 21.61 -17.42
C ASN A 289 -7.37 20.96 -16.43
N PHE A 290 -6.14 20.67 -16.85
CA PHE A 290 -5.12 20.07 -16.02
C PHE A 290 -4.24 21.14 -15.38
N VAL A 291 -3.80 20.89 -14.15
CA VAL A 291 -2.84 21.70 -13.40
C VAL A 291 -1.69 20.85 -12.95
N ASN A 292 -0.48 21.35 -13.09
CA ASN A 292 0.73 20.71 -12.59
C ASN A 292 0.71 20.70 -11.06
N VAL A 293 0.93 19.51 -10.45
CA VAL A 293 0.84 19.34 -8.99
C VAL A 293 2.06 19.87 -8.27
N LYS A 294 3.25 19.81 -8.87
CA LYS A 294 4.47 20.35 -8.30
C LYS A 294 4.35 21.86 -8.08
N GLU A 295 3.87 22.59 -9.08
CA GLU A 295 3.71 24.04 -9.00
C GLU A 295 2.64 24.49 -8.02
N LYS A 296 1.61 23.66 -7.78
CA LYS A 296 0.41 24.05 -7.05
C LYS A 296 0.26 23.36 -5.70
N LYS A 297 0.85 22.17 -5.50
CA LYS A 297 0.58 21.29 -4.36
C LYS A 297 1.84 20.73 -3.72
N ASP A 298 2.99 20.82 -4.37
CA ASP A 298 4.27 20.30 -3.88
C ASP A 298 4.17 18.82 -3.44
N CYS A 299 3.79 17.96 -4.40
CA CYS A 299 3.60 16.54 -4.17
C CYS A 299 3.82 15.73 -5.45
N ASN A 300 4.12 14.45 -5.32
CA ASN A 300 4.08 13.44 -6.37
C ASN A 300 2.74 12.69 -6.36
N LEU A 301 2.24 12.32 -7.54
CA LEU A 301 1.08 11.43 -7.65
C LEU A 301 1.56 9.97 -7.58
N CYS A 302 0.85 9.13 -6.82
CA CYS A 302 1.13 7.71 -6.72
C CYS A 302 0.58 6.94 -7.94
N ILE A 303 1.14 7.23 -9.11
CA ILE A 303 0.83 6.57 -10.38
C ILE A 303 2.15 6.09 -10.99
N LYS A 304 2.23 4.79 -11.33
CA LYS A 304 3.41 4.18 -11.94
C LYS A 304 3.07 3.60 -13.31
N ALA A 305 4.10 3.48 -14.16
CA ALA A 305 4.02 2.80 -15.43
C ALA A 305 5.01 1.62 -15.46
N PHE A 306 4.61 0.52 -16.08
CA PHE A 306 5.43 -0.68 -16.23
C PHE A 306 5.57 -1.01 -17.70
N THR A 307 6.80 -1.23 -18.15
CA THR A 307 7.10 -1.53 -19.56
C THR A 307 7.91 -2.80 -19.72
N ARG A 308 7.92 -3.30 -20.94
CA ARG A 308 8.76 -4.42 -21.41
C ARG A 308 9.51 -4.00 -22.67
N ASP A 309 10.73 -4.54 -22.81
CA ASP A 309 11.57 -4.37 -24.02
C ASP A 309 10.96 -4.97 -25.29
#